data_66637f22faebd4d387214fd3273fda98
#
_entry.id   66637f22faebd4d387214fd3273fda98
#
_cell.length_a   1.000
_cell.length_b   1.000
_cell.length_c   1.000
_cell.angle_alpha   90.00
_cell.angle_beta   90.00
_cell.angle_gamma   90.00
#
_symmetry.space_group_name_H-M   'P 1'
#
loop_
_entity.id
_entity.type
_entity.pdbx_description
1 polymer ?
#
loop_
_entity_poly.entity_id
_entity_poly.type
_entity_poly.pdbx_seq_one_letter_code
_entity_poly.pdbx_strand_id
1 'polypeptide(L)'
;NLVEITNMKGLRMDLRYGTFNNVTGHDMYCGIQRAFVHRDALPKLKRSLSLIAKELPGYTLVIFDAARPMYAQSVLKQAVVGTPYTNYVSSGKTGGLHNYGLALDLSLADSTGALLDMGTDFDSFERCAGEVGEADALNSGRLTQQQVDNRKLLRNIMKRAGWVSLSSEWWHFNAYTRAYTKEHYPLFPM
;
A
#
# COMPACT_ATOMS: atom_id res chain seq x y z
N ASN A 1 3.04 -14.86 13.78
CA ASN A 1 1.76 -14.82 13.04
C ASN A 1 1.85 -14.22 11.61
N LEU A 2 3.09 -13.99 11.08
CA LEU A 2 3.29 -13.58 9.70
C LEU A 2 3.24 -14.78 8.75
N VAL A 3 2.64 -14.56 7.59
CA VAL A 3 2.56 -15.52 6.48
C VAL A 3 3.22 -14.89 5.26
N GLU A 4 4.14 -15.60 4.63
CA GLU A 4 4.76 -15.16 3.40
C GLU A 4 3.79 -15.20 2.23
N ILE A 5 3.80 -14.14 1.42
CA ILE A 5 2.92 -13.97 0.24
C ILE A 5 3.71 -13.79 -1.06
N THR A 6 5.04 -13.83 -1.02
CA THR A 6 5.94 -13.53 -2.14
C THR A 6 5.59 -14.28 -3.42
N ASN A 7 5.31 -15.59 -3.31
CA ASN A 7 5.03 -16.46 -4.45
C ASN A 7 3.52 -16.78 -4.61
N MET A 8 2.64 -15.98 -4.01
CA MET A 8 1.20 -16.21 -4.12
C MET A 8 0.71 -15.91 -5.53
N LYS A 9 0.01 -16.87 -6.16
CA LYS A 9 -0.57 -16.71 -7.50
C LYS A 9 -1.48 -15.49 -7.57
N GLY A 10 -1.30 -14.64 -8.58
CA GLY A 10 -2.06 -13.40 -8.76
C GLY A 10 -1.40 -12.19 -8.11
N LEU A 11 -0.26 -12.37 -7.42
CA LEU A 11 0.58 -11.28 -6.93
C LEU A 11 1.85 -11.14 -7.77
N ARG A 12 2.33 -9.91 -7.87
CA ARG A 12 3.67 -9.53 -8.32
C ARG A 12 4.31 -8.66 -7.25
N MET A 13 5.57 -8.89 -6.94
CA MET A 13 6.32 -8.08 -6.00
C MET A 13 7.05 -6.95 -6.74
N ASP A 14 6.91 -5.74 -6.22
CA ASP A 14 7.69 -4.54 -6.58
C ASP A 14 7.97 -3.80 -5.26
N LEU A 15 8.70 -4.47 -4.35
CA LEU A 15 8.92 -3.99 -2.98
C LEU A 15 9.81 -2.74 -3.01
N ARG A 16 9.20 -1.57 -3.02
CA ARG A 16 9.84 -0.27 -3.20
C ARG A 16 10.86 0.02 -2.10
N TYR A 17 10.58 -0.36 -0.87
CA TYR A 17 11.51 -0.16 0.25
C TYR A 17 12.66 -1.16 0.30
N GLY A 18 12.62 -2.22 -0.49
CA GLY A 18 13.74 -3.13 -0.77
C GLY A 18 14.57 -2.73 -2.00
N THR A 19 14.43 -1.51 -2.47
CA THR A 19 15.18 -0.91 -3.58
C THR A 19 15.49 0.56 -3.26
N PHE A 20 16.20 1.25 -4.14
CA PHE A 20 16.42 2.70 -4.04
C PHE A 20 15.25 3.53 -4.60
N ASN A 21 14.26 2.89 -5.23
CA ASN A 21 13.10 3.55 -5.85
C ASN A 21 11.98 3.79 -4.82
N ASN A 22 12.25 4.64 -3.84
CA ASN A 22 11.30 5.08 -2.81
C ASN A 22 11.63 6.50 -2.33
N VAL A 23 10.78 7.08 -1.51
CA VAL A 23 10.91 8.46 -1.03
C VAL A 23 12.20 8.75 -0.25
N THR A 24 12.85 7.73 0.31
CA THR A 24 14.11 7.90 1.07
C THR A 24 15.35 7.78 0.17
N GLY A 25 15.24 7.20 -1.02
CA GLY A 25 16.37 6.87 -1.88
C GLY A 25 17.31 5.78 -1.31
N HIS A 26 16.85 5.01 -0.31
CA HIS A 26 17.63 3.96 0.34
C HIS A 26 16.92 2.61 0.29
N ASP A 27 17.69 1.54 0.16
CA ASP A 27 17.22 0.17 0.40
C ASP A 27 17.06 -0.04 1.91
N MET A 28 15.83 0.06 2.41
CA MET A 28 15.51 -0.10 3.83
C MET A 28 15.30 -1.55 4.24
N TYR A 29 15.22 -2.47 3.27
CA TYR A 29 15.01 -3.89 3.53
C TYR A 29 16.26 -4.73 3.35
N CYS A 30 17.44 -4.07 3.12
CA CYS A 30 18.73 -4.74 2.98
C CYS A 30 18.70 -5.86 1.93
N GLY A 31 18.10 -5.60 0.77
CA GLY A 31 17.98 -6.55 -0.33
C GLY A 31 16.92 -7.65 -0.12
N ILE A 32 16.15 -7.62 0.96
CA ILE A 32 15.07 -8.60 1.17
C ILE A 32 13.92 -8.30 0.19
N GLN A 33 13.63 -9.27 -0.69
CA GLN A 33 12.55 -9.23 -1.67
C GLN A 33 11.43 -10.21 -1.31
N ARG A 34 11.13 -10.34 -0.01
CA ARG A 34 10.09 -11.21 0.52
C ARG A 34 9.02 -10.39 1.23
N ALA A 35 7.77 -10.61 0.86
CA ALA A 35 6.62 -9.94 1.44
C ALA A 35 5.86 -10.84 2.41
N PHE A 36 5.43 -10.27 3.53
CA PHE A 36 4.68 -10.97 4.58
C PHE A 36 3.45 -10.16 4.97
N VAL A 37 2.39 -10.87 5.39
CA VAL A 37 1.22 -10.27 6.03
C VAL A 37 0.85 -11.01 7.30
N HIS A 38 0.14 -10.36 8.21
CA HIS A 38 -0.46 -11.07 9.34
C HIS A 38 -1.47 -12.11 8.85
N ARG A 39 -1.53 -13.29 9.49
CA ARG A 39 -2.44 -14.37 9.09
C ARG A 39 -3.89 -13.93 8.97
N ASP A 40 -4.34 -12.97 9.78
CA ASP A 40 -5.71 -12.48 9.78
C ASP A 40 -6.02 -11.52 8.61
N ALA A 41 -5.00 -10.97 7.95
CA ALA A 41 -5.14 -10.22 6.71
C ALA A 41 -5.23 -11.13 5.47
N LEU A 42 -4.71 -12.38 5.57
CA LEU A 42 -4.62 -13.30 4.45
C LEU A 42 -5.98 -13.65 3.81
N PRO A 43 -7.08 -13.88 4.56
CA PRO A 43 -8.39 -14.12 3.94
C PRO A 43 -8.88 -12.97 3.06
N LYS A 44 -8.63 -11.71 3.47
CA LYS A 44 -8.98 -10.51 2.69
C LYS A 44 -8.15 -10.43 1.40
N LEU A 45 -6.85 -10.70 1.49
CA LEU A 45 -5.97 -10.76 0.31
C LEU A 45 -6.43 -11.84 -0.68
N LYS A 46 -6.72 -13.05 -0.21
CA LYS A 46 -7.26 -14.12 -1.06
C LYS A 46 -8.58 -13.73 -1.73
N ARG A 47 -9.47 -13.03 -1.00
CA ARG A 47 -10.72 -12.52 -1.55
C ARG A 47 -10.48 -11.46 -2.62
N SER A 48 -9.51 -10.54 -2.43
CA SER A 48 -9.12 -9.57 -3.47
C SER A 48 -8.68 -10.28 -4.75
N LEU A 49 -7.80 -11.29 -4.62
CA LEU A 49 -7.32 -12.07 -5.76
C LEU A 49 -8.45 -12.83 -6.47
N SER A 50 -9.41 -13.37 -5.72
CA SER A 50 -10.58 -14.05 -6.30
C SER A 50 -11.47 -13.07 -7.07
N LEU A 51 -11.67 -11.85 -6.57
CA LEU A 51 -12.44 -10.82 -7.27
C LEU A 51 -11.73 -10.41 -8.57
N ILE A 52 -10.40 -10.19 -8.53
CA ILE A 52 -9.61 -9.83 -9.71
C ILE A 52 -9.67 -10.97 -10.76
N ALA A 53 -9.43 -12.20 -10.35
CA ALA A 53 -9.47 -13.34 -11.28
C ALA A 53 -10.82 -13.49 -11.98
N LYS A 54 -11.92 -13.13 -11.30
CA LYS A 54 -13.29 -13.20 -11.82
C LYS A 54 -13.65 -12.01 -12.72
N GLU A 55 -13.30 -10.80 -12.31
CA GLU A 55 -13.82 -9.56 -12.91
C GLU A 55 -12.83 -8.89 -13.86
N LEU A 56 -11.54 -9.14 -13.68
CA LEU A 56 -10.43 -8.58 -14.45
C LEU A 56 -9.46 -9.69 -14.91
N PRO A 57 -9.87 -10.58 -15.80
CA PRO A 57 -9.02 -11.67 -16.26
C PRO A 57 -7.68 -11.15 -16.82
N GLY A 58 -6.57 -11.71 -16.33
CA GLY A 58 -5.21 -11.32 -16.71
C GLY A 58 -4.61 -10.19 -15.86
N TYR A 59 -5.40 -9.47 -15.03
CA TYR A 59 -4.86 -8.46 -14.13
C TYR A 59 -4.15 -9.09 -12.92
N THR A 60 -3.20 -8.35 -12.36
CA THR A 60 -2.37 -8.79 -11.23
C THR A 60 -2.29 -7.69 -10.18
N LEU A 61 -2.38 -8.04 -8.88
CA LEU A 61 -2.02 -7.12 -7.80
C LEU A 61 -0.50 -7.00 -7.70
N VAL A 62 0.00 -5.77 -7.66
CA VAL A 62 1.43 -5.48 -7.51
C VAL A 62 1.66 -4.91 -6.12
N ILE A 63 2.43 -5.60 -5.29
CA ILE A 63 2.70 -5.24 -3.90
C ILE A 63 3.94 -4.34 -3.85
N PHE A 64 3.76 -3.11 -3.36
CA PHE A 64 4.84 -2.14 -3.12
C PHE A 64 5.40 -2.26 -1.71
N ASP A 65 4.52 -2.53 -0.72
CA ASP A 65 4.89 -2.78 0.67
C ASP A 65 3.87 -3.67 1.39
N ALA A 66 4.34 -4.37 2.42
CA ALA A 66 3.51 -5.27 3.23
C ALA A 66 3.89 -5.14 4.72
N ALA A 67 4.24 -6.24 5.41
CA ALA A 67 4.78 -6.15 6.78
C ALA A 67 6.11 -5.40 6.76
N ARG A 68 6.15 -4.23 7.39
CA ARG A 68 7.32 -3.33 7.45
C ARG A 68 8.02 -3.47 8.78
N PRO A 69 9.35 -3.76 8.82
CA PRO A 69 10.13 -3.74 10.05
C PRO A 69 10.11 -2.36 10.72
N MET A 70 10.17 -2.31 12.05
CA MET A 70 10.22 -1.06 12.80
C MET A 70 11.47 -0.23 12.47
N TYR A 71 12.59 -0.89 12.14
CA TYR A 71 13.78 -0.21 11.65
C TYR A 71 13.47 0.61 10.38
N ALA A 72 12.88 -0.02 9.36
CA ALA A 72 12.52 0.66 8.12
C ALA A 72 11.50 1.81 8.36
N GLN A 73 10.56 1.61 9.28
CA GLN A 73 9.65 2.67 9.71
C GLN A 73 10.39 3.86 10.33
N SER A 74 11.44 3.61 11.10
CA SER A 74 12.25 4.66 11.72
C SER A 74 13.04 5.45 10.67
N VAL A 75 13.64 4.76 9.69
CA VAL A 75 14.34 5.40 8.56
C VAL A 75 13.36 6.27 7.75
N LEU A 76 12.21 5.72 7.38
CA LEU A 76 11.16 6.44 6.66
C LEU A 76 10.70 7.69 7.42
N LYS A 77 10.50 7.57 8.74
CA LYS A 77 10.13 8.72 9.59
C LYS A 77 11.21 9.79 9.60
N GLN A 78 12.48 9.40 9.72
CA GLN A 78 13.60 10.36 9.70
C GLN A 78 13.70 11.11 8.37
N ALA A 79 13.43 10.46 7.24
CA ALA A 79 13.46 11.10 5.93
C ALA A 79 12.48 12.28 5.79
N VAL A 80 11.40 12.31 6.58
CA VAL A 80 10.38 13.36 6.51
C VAL A 80 10.40 14.31 7.72
N VAL A 81 11.25 14.08 8.72
CA VAL A 81 11.37 14.98 9.88
C VAL A 81 11.87 16.36 9.43
N GLY A 82 11.20 17.41 9.93
CA GLY A 82 11.51 18.78 9.54
C GLY A 82 10.94 19.23 8.19
N THR A 83 10.26 18.35 7.47
CA THR A 83 9.52 18.69 6.25
C THR A 83 8.03 18.90 6.55
N PRO A 84 7.24 19.54 5.66
CA PRO A 84 5.78 19.60 5.78
C PRO A 84 5.11 18.22 5.87
N TYR A 85 5.81 17.16 5.50
CA TYR A 85 5.30 15.79 5.41
C TYR A 85 5.55 14.98 6.69
N THR A 86 6.14 15.57 7.72
CA THR A 86 6.44 14.91 9.00
C THR A 86 5.23 14.13 9.56
N ASN A 87 4.01 14.66 9.43
CA ASN A 87 2.80 14.05 9.98
C ASN A 87 2.18 12.98 9.09
N TYR A 88 2.62 12.82 7.85
CA TYR A 88 2.15 11.76 6.95
C TYR A 88 2.69 10.39 7.33
N VAL A 89 3.91 10.34 7.86
CA VAL A 89 4.57 9.09 8.23
C VAL A 89 4.39 8.80 9.72
N SER A 90 3.91 7.60 10.04
CA SER A 90 3.76 7.13 11.42
C SER A 90 5.09 7.15 12.17
N SER A 91 5.02 7.32 13.50
CA SER A 91 6.20 7.34 14.37
C SER A 91 7.00 6.05 14.29
N GLY A 92 8.32 6.14 14.24
CA GLY A 92 9.22 4.99 14.38
C GLY A 92 9.17 4.31 15.76
N LYS A 93 8.47 4.89 16.75
CA LYS A 93 8.29 4.29 18.09
C LYS A 93 6.98 3.52 18.21
N THR A 94 5.88 4.07 17.66
CA THR A 94 4.54 3.48 17.79
C THR A 94 4.07 2.77 16.53
N GLY A 95 4.82 2.89 15.44
CA GLY A 95 4.54 2.26 14.16
C GLY A 95 3.26 2.72 13.45
N GLY A 96 3.12 2.24 12.24
CA GLY A 96 1.91 2.25 11.43
C GLY A 96 1.33 0.83 11.29
N LEU A 97 0.24 0.65 10.51
CA LEU A 97 -0.39 -0.67 10.38
C LEU A 97 0.47 -1.69 9.63
N HIS A 98 1.41 -1.26 8.80
CA HIS A 98 2.43 -2.13 8.21
C HIS A 98 3.29 -2.83 9.26
N ASN A 99 3.56 -2.17 10.38
CA ASN A 99 4.37 -2.74 11.47
C ASN A 99 3.61 -3.79 12.31
N TYR A 100 2.31 -3.99 12.00
CA TYR A 100 1.50 -5.11 12.49
C TYR A 100 1.28 -6.19 11.41
N GLY A 101 1.82 -5.98 10.19
CA GLY A 101 1.52 -6.83 9.03
C GLY A 101 0.06 -6.76 8.57
N LEU A 102 -0.64 -5.69 8.95
CA LEU A 102 -2.08 -5.50 8.73
C LEU A 102 -2.39 -4.37 7.74
N ALA A 103 -1.40 -3.96 6.96
CA ALA A 103 -1.57 -3.05 5.84
C ALA A 103 -0.81 -3.55 4.61
N LEU A 104 -1.27 -3.14 3.44
CA LEU A 104 -0.64 -3.33 2.15
C LEU A 104 -0.62 -2.02 1.39
N ASP A 105 0.51 -1.73 0.76
CA ASP A 105 0.62 -0.73 -0.31
C ASP A 105 0.71 -1.49 -1.64
N LEU A 106 -0.18 -1.16 -2.57
CA LEU A 106 -0.32 -1.94 -3.79
C LEU A 106 -0.94 -1.16 -4.96
N SER A 107 -0.79 -1.72 -6.15
CA SER A 107 -1.43 -1.26 -7.38
C SER A 107 -1.96 -2.43 -8.19
N LEU A 108 -2.53 -2.13 -9.36
CA LEU A 108 -2.93 -3.11 -10.38
C LEU A 108 -2.00 -3.03 -11.58
N ALA A 109 -1.65 -4.19 -12.13
CA ALA A 109 -1.12 -4.32 -13.47
C ALA A 109 -2.19 -4.96 -14.36
N ASP A 110 -2.27 -4.50 -15.60
CA ASP A 110 -3.18 -5.05 -16.61
C ASP A 110 -2.71 -6.40 -17.17
N SER A 111 -3.43 -6.94 -18.14
CA SER A 111 -3.12 -8.22 -18.78
C SER A 111 -1.81 -8.24 -19.58
N THR A 112 -1.24 -7.06 -19.89
CA THR A 112 0.09 -6.94 -20.52
C THR A 112 1.22 -6.91 -19.48
N GLY A 113 0.87 -6.77 -18.19
CA GLY A 113 1.79 -6.60 -17.08
C GLY A 113 2.18 -5.14 -16.81
N ALA A 114 1.62 -4.19 -17.53
CA ALA A 114 1.84 -2.77 -17.29
C ALA A 114 1.05 -2.30 -16.06
N LEU A 115 1.69 -1.50 -15.17
CA LEU A 115 0.99 -0.84 -14.08
C LEU A 115 -0.06 0.11 -14.62
N LEU A 116 -1.26 0.10 -14.02
CA LEU A 116 -2.26 1.12 -14.31
C LEU A 116 -1.72 2.48 -13.86
N ASP A 117 -1.89 3.47 -14.73
CA ASP A 117 -1.54 4.86 -14.41
C ASP A 117 -2.51 5.41 -13.34
N MET A 118 -1.97 5.70 -12.16
CA MET A 118 -2.70 6.25 -11.02
C MET A 118 -2.52 7.78 -10.90
N GLY A 119 -1.79 8.43 -11.81
CA GLY A 119 -1.60 9.89 -11.89
C GLY A 119 -0.63 10.48 -10.87
N THR A 120 -0.23 9.73 -9.85
CA THR A 120 0.90 10.03 -8.97
C THR A 120 1.67 8.76 -8.69
N ASP A 121 2.95 8.88 -8.39
CA ASP A 121 3.74 7.76 -7.92
C ASP A 121 3.31 7.29 -6.52
N PHE A 122 3.76 6.10 -6.16
CA PHE A 122 3.80 5.59 -4.79
C PHE A 122 4.60 6.56 -3.90
N ASP A 123 4.19 6.71 -2.64
CA ASP A 123 4.78 7.65 -1.68
C ASP A 123 4.67 9.15 -2.05
N SER A 124 3.86 9.52 -3.04
CA SER A 124 3.61 10.92 -3.35
C SER A 124 2.92 11.63 -2.20
N PHE A 125 3.49 12.77 -1.77
CA PHE A 125 2.90 13.64 -0.75
C PHE A 125 1.94 14.68 -1.31
N GLU A 126 1.67 14.65 -2.61
CA GLU A 126 0.69 15.54 -3.22
C GLU A 126 -0.71 15.26 -2.64
N ARG A 127 -1.49 16.33 -2.38
CA ARG A 127 -2.88 16.17 -1.91
C ARG A 127 -3.71 15.31 -2.86
N CYS A 128 -3.44 15.37 -4.17
CA CYS A 128 -4.10 14.56 -5.18
C CYS A 128 -3.67 13.07 -5.17
N ALA A 129 -2.70 12.66 -4.36
CA ALA A 129 -2.39 11.24 -4.14
C ALA A 129 -3.51 10.53 -3.36
N GLY A 130 -4.33 11.28 -2.62
CA GLY A 130 -5.46 10.75 -1.88
C GLY A 130 -6.83 11.04 -2.49
N GLU A 131 -7.84 10.26 -2.05
CA GLU A 131 -9.24 10.43 -2.46
C GLU A 131 -9.76 11.86 -2.18
N VAL A 132 -9.27 12.48 -1.11
CA VAL A 132 -9.64 13.85 -0.70
C VAL A 132 -9.25 14.92 -1.71
N GLY A 133 -8.28 14.66 -2.58
CA GLY A 133 -7.81 15.59 -3.61
C GLY A 133 -8.23 15.23 -5.02
N GLU A 134 -8.87 14.08 -5.25
CA GLU A 134 -9.18 13.57 -6.60
C GLU A 134 -10.09 14.52 -7.41
N ALA A 135 -11.13 15.05 -6.77
CA ALA A 135 -12.10 15.91 -7.46
C ALA A 135 -11.46 17.25 -7.91
N ASP A 136 -10.72 17.89 -7.02
CA ASP A 136 -10.02 19.14 -7.31
C ASP A 136 -8.96 18.93 -8.40
N ALA A 137 -8.22 17.82 -8.33
CA ALA A 137 -7.18 17.48 -9.29
C ALA A 137 -7.76 17.14 -10.67
N LEU A 138 -8.91 16.48 -10.74
CA LEU A 138 -9.63 16.22 -11.98
C LEU A 138 -10.11 17.54 -12.61
N ASN A 139 -10.73 18.42 -11.83
CA ASN A 139 -11.25 19.71 -12.30
C ASN A 139 -10.12 20.64 -12.79
N SER A 140 -8.94 20.57 -12.19
CA SER A 140 -7.77 21.38 -12.60
C SER A 140 -6.94 20.74 -13.71
N GLY A 141 -7.26 19.53 -14.16
CA GLY A 141 -6.48 18.80 -15.17
C GLY A 141 -5.17 18.20 -14.63
N ARG A 142 -4.94 18.20 -13.29
CA ARG A 142 -3.77 17.53 -12.66
C ARG A 142 -3.92 16.00 -12.71
N LEU A 143 -5.15 15.50 -12.67
CA LEU A 143 -5.50 14.10 -12.92
C LEU A 143 -6.43 13.99 -14.13
N THR A 144 -6.29 12.92 -14.89
CA THR A 144 -7.23 12.54 -15.94
C THR A 144 -8.38 11.71 -15.38
N GLN A 145 -9.49 11.63 -16.10
CA GLN A 145 -10.61 10.77 -15.74
C GLN A 145 -10.17 9.30 -15.65
N GLN A 146 -9.32 8.84 -16.57
CA GLN A 146 -8.81 7.47 -16.57
C GLN A 146 -8.00 7.14 -15.31
N GLN A 147 -7.17 8.06 -14.84
CA GLN A 147 -6.40 7.88 -13.60
C GLN A 147 -7.31 7.77 -12.38
N VAL A 148 -8.34 8.62 -12.31
CA VAL A 148 -9.35 8.54 -11.25
C VAL A 148 -10.13 7.23 -11.33
N ASP A 149 -10.49 6.77 -12.51
CA ASP A 149 -11.21 5.51 -12.71
C ASP A 149 -10.35 4.28 -12.35
N ASN A 150 -9.06 4.29 -12.66
CA ASN A 150 -8.10 3.27 -12.24
C ASN A 150 -8.03 3.16 -10.70
N ARG A 151 -7.96 4.30 -10.00
CA ARG A 151 -7.98 4.34 -8.53
C ARG A 151 -9.29 3.83 -7.95
N LYS A 152 -10.43 4.21 -8.54
CA LYS A 152 -11.76 3.72 -8.14
C LYS A 152 -11.88 2.22 -8.32
N LEU A 153 -11.36 1.69 -9.43
CA LEU A 153 -11.33 0.25 -9.71
C LEU A 153 -10.59 -0.50 -8.60
N LEU A 154 -9.34 -0.11 -8.31
CA LEU A 154 -8.54 -0.70 -7.25
C LEU A 154 -9.26 -0.60 -5.89
N ARG A 155 -9.69 0.59 -5.51
CA ARG A 155 -10.37 0.87 -4.24
C ARG A 155 -11.66 0.06 -4.08
N ASN A 156 -12.45 -0.10 -5.14
CA ASN A 156 -13.68 -0.91 -5.11
C ASN A 156 -13.37 -2.38 -4.84
N ILE A 157 -12.43 -2.97 -5.56
CA ILE A 157 -12.03 -4.37 -5.36
C ILE A 157 -11.56 -4.59 -3.92
N MET A 158 -10.68 -3.73 -3.42
CA MET A 158 -10.13 -3.87 -2.08
C MET A 158 -11.20 -3.68 -1.00
N LYS A 159 -12.08 -2.68 -1.12
CA LYS A 159 -13.20 -2.48 -0.18
C LYS A 159 -14.16 -3.67 -0.15
N ARG A 160 -14.51 -4.24 -1.30
CA ARG A 160 -15.37 -5.44 -1.40
C ARG A 160 -14.70 -6.68 -0.83
N ALA A 161 -13.38 -6.74 -0.86
CA ALA A 161 -12.60 -7.79 -0.20
C ALA A 161 -12.50 -7.60 1.32
N GLY A 162 -12.95 -6.46 1.86
CA GLY A 162 -13.00 -6.15 3.28
C GLY A 162 -11.83 -5.31 3.80
N TRP A 163 -11.04 -4.72 2.90
CA TRP A 163 -10.00 -3.76 3.27
C TRP A 163 -10.57 -2.36 3.53
N VAL A 164 -9.85 -1.58 4.32
CA VAL A 164 -10.14 -0.18 4.63
C VAL A 164 -9.12 0.69 3.89
N SER A 165 -9.59 1.51 2.94
CA SER A 165 -8.72 2.46 2.23
C SER A 165 -8.32 3.62 3.12
N LEU A 166 -7.13 4.19 2.88
CA LEU A 166 -6.70 5.45 3.48
C LEU A 166 -7.05 6.60 2.53
N SER A 167 -7.70 7.64 3.06
CA SER A 167 -8.21 8.75 2.22
C SER A 167 -7.12 9.68 1.68
N SER A 168 -5.91 9.64 2.26
CA SER A 168 -4.74 10.41 1.84
C SER A 168 -3.84 9.72 0.82
N GLU A 169 -4.03 8.40 0.59
CA GLU A 169 -3.12 7.58 -0.21
C GLU A 169 -3.92 6.58 -1.05
N TRP A 170 -3.79 6.61 -2.39
CA TRP A 170 -4.54 5.71 -3.28
C TRP A 170 -4.07 4.26 -3.20
N TRP A 171 -2.81 4.01 -2.80
CA TRP A 171 -2.17 2.69 -2.75
C TRP A 171 -2.39 1.94 -1.44
N HIS A 172 -2.75 2.63 -0.33
CA HIS A 172 -2.72 2.10 1.02
C HIS A 172 -4.06 1.47 1.46
N PHE A 173 -3.99 0.23 1.94
CA PHE A 173 -5.16 -0.53 2.40
C PHE A 173 -4.88 -1.24 3.73
N ASN A 174 -5.70 -0.98 4.73
CA ASN A 174 -5.63 -1.57 6.05
C ASN A 174 -6.56 -2.80 6.15
N ALA A 175 -6.10 -3.87 6.81
CA ALA A 175 -6.96 -5.02 7.10
C ALA A 175 -8.06 -4.67 8.13
N TYR A 176 -7.74 -3.81 9.09
CA TYR A 176 -8.65 -3.33 10.13
C TYR A 176 -8.45 -1.83 10.36
N THR A 177 -9.34 -1.21 11.15
CA THR A 177 -9.13 0.18 11.56
C THR A 177 -7.92 0.30 12.48
N ARG A 178 -7.31 1.48 12.54
CA ARG A 178 -6.14 1.73 13.39
C ARG A 178 -6.45 1.50 14.88
N ALA A 179 -7.63 1.89 15.33
CA ALA A 179 -8.07 1.69 16.72
C ALA A 179 -8.14 0.20 17.06
N TYR A 180 -8.86 -0.57 16.27
CA TYR A 180 -8.98 -2.01 16.44
C TYR A 180 -7.63 -2.72 16.42
N THR A 181 -6.76 -2.37 15.44
CA THR A 181 -5.44 -2.97 15.32
C THR A 181 -4.60 -2.76 16.58
N LYS A 182 -4.54 -1.53 17.10
CA LYS A 182 -3.74 -1.22 18.29
C LYS A 182 -4.24 -1.90 19.57
N GLU A 183 -5.53 -2.16 19.64
CA GLU A 183 -6.16 -2.82 20.79
C GLU A 183 -5.92 -4.33 20.78
N HIS A 184 -5.90 -4.96 19.59
CA HIS A 184 -5.96 -6.42 19.47
C HIS A 184 -4.66 -7.08 19.00
N TYR A 185 -3.70 -6.30 18.49
CA TYR A 185 -2.47 -6.84 17.90
C TYR A 185 -1.22 -6.21 18.50
N PRO A 186 -0.20 -7.00 18.80
CA PRO A 186 1.11 -6.47 19.16
C PRO A 186 1.86 -5.98 17.92
N LEU A 187 2.73 -4.98 18.08
CA LEU A 187 3.75 -4.65 17.08
C LEU A 187 4.69 -5.85 16.90
N PHE A 188 5.13 -6.07 15.65
CA PHE A 188 6.21 -7.03 15.43
C PHE A 188 7.53 -6.45 15.93
N PRO A 189 8.24 -7.16 16.82
CA PRO A 189 9.60 -6.82 17.21
C PRO A 189 10.56 -7.22 16.08
N MET A 190 10.73 -6.39 15.07
CA MET A 190 11.74 -6.55 14.02
C MET A 190 12.52 -5.27 13.83
#